data_9d51ae3342affdddf28c36c5e6972a3a
#
_entry.id   9d51ae3342affdddf28c36c5e6972a3a
#
_cell.length_a   1.000
_cell.length_b   1.000
_cell.length_c   1.000
_cell.angle_alpha   90.00
_cell.angle_beta   90.00
_cell.angle_gamma   90.00
#
_symmetry.space_group_name_H-M   'P 1'
#
loop_
_entity.id
_entity.type
_entity.pdbx_description
1 polymer ?
#
loop_
_entity_poly.entity_id
_entity_poly.type
_entity_poly.pdbx_seq_one_letter_code
_entity_poly.pdbx_strand_id
1 'polypeptide(L)'
;MVSSFTHRGRRVAYREYGAGERAIVMTHGLLMDSRMYARFAPSLASFGHRVITPDMLGHGESDQPHDMIAYSMQQYGEDVLALLDHLGIEQAVIGGTSLGANVALETAVLAPDRVRALVLEMPVLENALPAAAAAFVPLALALRVSHRSMAVVAKIMRRVPRSHLLVDTMIDFLRRDPVASLAVLDGLIFGRVAPPIEARRALAQPTLVIGHPADPIHPFSDSDRIARELADTHLVTASSIAEWRIRPSRLDAELRDFLDHVWA
;
A
#
# COMPACT_ATOMS: atom_id res chain seq x y z
N MET A 1 2.34 18.17 6.30
CA MET A 1 0.93 18.55 6.57
C MET A 1 0.05 17.44 6.04
N VAL A 2 -1.13 17.17 6.65
CA VAL A 2 -2.10 16.21 6.10
C VAL A 2 -3.14 16.99 5.33
N SER A 3 -3.36 16.59 4.08
CA SER A 3 -4.41 17.10 3.21
C SER A 3 -5.47 16.03 3.01
N SER A 4 -6.60 16.34 2.41
CA SER A 4 -7.63 15.35 2.09
C SER A 4 -8.46 15.79 0.89
N PHE A 5 -9.07 14.81 0.23
CA PHE A 5 -10.08 15.02 -0.81
C PHE A 5 -11.29 14.11 -0.54
N THR A 6 -12.35 14.32 -1.27
CA THR A 6 -13.56 13.50 -1.15
C THR A 6 -13.78 12.72 -2.43
N HIS A 7 -13.90 11.39 -2.31
CA HIS A 7 -14.28 10.49 -3.39
C HIS A 7 -15.48 9.65 -2.95
N ARG A 8 -16.54 9.60 -3.76
CA ARG A 8 -17.81 8.86 -3.45
C ARG A 8 -18.40 9.19 -2.07
N GLY A 9 -18.31 10.48 -1.66
CA GLY A 9 -18.81 10.94 -0.36
C GLY A 9 -17.97 10.54 0.84
N ARG A 10 -16.76 10.02 0.62
CA ARG A 10 -15.81 9.59 1.68
C ARG A 10 -14.54 10.42 1.59
N ARG A 11 -14.05 10.86 2.74
CA ARG A 11 -12.81 11.63 2.87
C ARG A 11 -11.62 10.67 2.84
N VAL A 12 -10.69 10.92 1.93
CA VAL A 12 -9.40 10.24 1.84
C VAL A 12 -8.30 11.22 2.17
N ALA A 13 -7.51 10.92 3.20
CA ALA A 13 -6.39 11.73 3.64
C ALA A 13 -5.10 11.34 2.89
N TYR A 14 -4.19 12.30 2.69
CA TYR A 14 -2.89 12.06 2.09
C TYR A 14 -1.84 13.03 2.61
N ARG A 15 -0.57 12.64 2.45
CA ARG A 15 0.57 13.52 2.68
C ARG A 15 1.31 13.72 1.37
N GLU A 16 1.85 14.91 1.21
CA GLU A 16 2.62 15.30 0.04
C GLU A 16 4.00 15.80 0.45
N TYR A 17 5.02 15.40 -0.28
CA TYR A 17 6.42 15.75 -0.07
C TYR A 17 7.05 16.15 -1.39
N GLY A 18 7.81 17.25 -1.38
CA GLY A 18 8.39 17.81 -2.60
C GLY A 18 7.37 18.49 -3.50
N ALA A 19 7.79 18.76 -4.73
CA ALA A 19 6.99 19.41 -5.76
C ALA A 19 7.52 19.02 -7.15
N GLY A 20 6.80 19.38 -8.22
CA GLY A 20 7.20 19.14 -9.60
C GLY A 20 6.33 18.13 -10.33
N GLU A 21 6.74 17.79 -11.54
CA GLU A 21 5.96 16.96 -12.45
C GLU A 21 6.21 15.46 -12.28
N ARG A 22 7.35 15.06 -11.66
CA ARG A 22 7.72 13.66 -11.43
C ARG A 22 6.96 13.10 -10.24
N ALA A 23 5.67 12.82 -10.43
CA ALA A 23 4.76 12.38 -9.38
C ALA A 23 4.92 10.89 -9.08
N ILE A 24 4.92 10.55 -7.78
CA ILE A 24 4.96 9.18 -7.26
C ILE A 24 3.88 9.04 -6.20
N VAL A 25 2.99 8.07 -6.34
CA VAL A 25 2.00 7.71 -5.31
C VAL A 25 2.42 6.39 -4.67
N MET A 26 2.59 6.38 -3.34
CA MET A 26 2.98 5.18 -2.59
C MET A 26 1.89 4.80 -1.58
N THR A 27 1.28 3.64 -1.79
CA THR A 27 0.20 3.09 -0.96
C THR A 27 0.72 2.08 0.05
N HIS A 28 0.28 2.19 1.28
CA HIS A 28 0.77 1.41 2.43
C HIS A 28 0.24 -0.02 2.47
N GLY A 29 0.83 -0.86 3.33
CA GLY A 29 0.38 -2.23 3.61
C GLY A 29 -0.91 -2.28 4.44
N LEU A 30 -1.56 -3.44 4.45
CA LEU A 30 -2.76 -3.70 5.26
C LEU A 30 -2.47 -3.40 6.74
N LEU A 31 -3.44 -2.76 7.40
CA LEU A 31 -3.40 -2.33 8.80
C LEU A 31 -2.30 -1.30 9.14
N MET A 32 -1.64 -0.75 8.12
CA MET A 32 -0.68 0.35 8.24
C MET A 32 -1.31 1.69 7.82
N ASP A 33 -0.52 2.72 7.65
CA ASP A 33 -0.91 4.01 7.10
C ASP A 33 0.27 4.72 6.44
N SER A 34 0.04 5.90 5.85
CA SER A 34 1.04 6.67 5.10
C SER A 34 2.30 7.02 5.89
N ARG A 35 2.26 6.98 7.24
CA ARG A 35 3.43 7.26 8.09
C ARG A 35 4.56 6.23 7.92
N MET A 36 4.26 5.02 7.39
CA MET A 36 5.31 4.06 7.06
C MET A 36 6.35 4.63 6.08
N TYR A 37 5.96 5.61 5.28
CA TYR A 37 6.81 6.29 4.31
C TYR A 37 7.43 7.60 4.82
N ALA A 38 7.27 7.95 6.11
CA ALA A 38 7.70 9.22 6.66
C ALA A 38 9.22 9.49 6.55
N ARG A 39 10.05 8.45 6.47
CA ARG A 39 11.49 8.57 6.20
C ARG A 39 11.82 8.54 4.72
N PHE A 40 11.15 7.70 3.98
CA PHE A 40 11.36 7.43 2.57
C PHE A 40 10.89 8.61 1.68
N ALA A 41 9.67 9.11 1.88
CA ALA A 41 9.09 10.13 1.01
C ALA A 41 9.89 11.45 0.98
N PRO A 42 10.41 11.97 2.12
CA PRO A 42 11.29 13.15 2.08
C PRO A 42 12.61 12.89 1.32
N SER A 43 13.15 11.68 1.39
CA SER A 43 14.37 11.31 0.65
C SER A 43 14.13 11.40 -0.85
N LEU A 44 13.08 10.78 -1.38
CA LEU A 44 12.72 10.88 -2.80
C LEU A 44 12.40 12.32 -3.22
N ALA A 45 11.72 13.08 -2.36
CA ALA A 45 11.41 14.48 -2.63
C ALA A 45 12.68 15.32 -2.81
N SER A 46 13.75 15.03 -2.07
CA SER A 46 15.03 15.72 -2.21
C SER A 46 15.73 15.48 -3.57
N PHE A 47 15.30 14.44 -4.31
CA PHE A 47 15.76 14.14 -5.67
C PHE A 47 14.82 14.69 -6.77
N GLY A 48 13.94 15.63 -6.42
CA GLY A 48 13.08 16.32 -7.40
C GLY A 48 11.77 15.60 -7.70
N HIS A 49 11.36 14.65 -6.88
CA HIS A 49 10.08 13.98 -7.02
C HIS A 49 8.98 14.64 -6.17
N ARG A 50 7.76 14.60 -6.67
CA ARG A 50 6.54 14.92 -5.91
C ARG A 50 5.96 13.61 -5.38
N VAL A 51 6.16 13.32 -4.10
CA VAL A 51 5.77 12.05 -3.48
C VAL A 51 4.47 12.22 -2.72
N ILE A 52 3.46 11.43 -3.06
CA ILE A 52 2.14 11.44 -2.44
C ILE A 52 1.92 10.10 -1.73
N THR A 53 1.54 10.16 -0.46
CA THR A 53 1.28 8.96 0.35
C THR A 53 -0.13 9.05 0.94
N PRO A 54 -1.14 8.44 0.28
CA PRO A 54 -2.48 8.39 0.82
C PRO A 54 -2.60 7.44 2.01
N ASP A 55 -3.48 7.77 2.94
CA ASP A 55 -4.07 6.81 3.85
C ASP A 55 -5.25 6.17 3.13
N MET A 56 -5.14 4.91 2.74
CA MET A 56 -6.24 4.22 2.07
C MET A 56 -7.50 4.20 2.95
N LEU A 57 -8.68 4.19 2.34
CA LEU A 57 -9.95 4.14 3.07
C LEU A 57 -9.92 3.04 4.16
N GLY A 58 -10.44 3.31 5.34
CA GLY A 58 -10.36 2.42 6.50
C GLY A 58 -9.04 2.50 7.28
N HIS A 59 -8.09 3.35 6.85
CA HIS A 59 -6.76 3.45 7.44
C HIS A 59 -6.40 4.91 7.78
N GLY A 60 -5.45 5.05 8.70
CA GLY A 60 -4.86 6.34 9.07
C GLY A 60 -5.88 7.41 9.43
N GLU A 61 -5.81 8.53 8.74
CA GLU A 61 -6.68 9.69 8.90
C GLU A 61 -7.84 9.74 7.88
N SER A 62 -7.98 8.73 7.01
CA SER A 62 -9.11 8.57 6.09
C SER A 62 -10.36 8.09 6.82
N ASP A 63 -11.52 8.27 6.19
CA ASP A 63 -12.79 7.75 6.71
C ASP A 63 -12.74 6.23 6.89
N GLN A 64 -13.50 5.74 7.87
CA GLN A 64 -13.52 4.33 8.27
C GLN A 64 -14.95 3.77 8.21
N PRO A 65 -15.53 3.56 7.01
CA PRO A 65 -16.85 2.95 6.87
C PRO A 65 -16.92 1.58 7.53
N HIS A 66 -18.07 1.26 8.10
CA HIS A 66 -18.32 -0.04 8.73
C HIS A 66 -18.86 -1.10 7.75
N ASP A 67 -19.06 -0.73 6.50
CA ASP A 67 -19.57 -1.61 5.46
C ASP A 67 -18.40 -2.21 4.65
N MET A 68 -18.31 -3.53 4.64
CA MET A 68 -17.26 -4.26 3.92
C MET A 68 -17.27 -4.04 2.41
N ILE A 69 -18.42 -3.68 1.80
CA ILE A 69 -18.50 -3.35 0.36
C ILE A 69 -17.69 -2.09 0.01
N ALA A 70 -17.33 -1.27 0.99
CA ALA A 70 -16.47 -0.12 0.79
C ALA A 70 -15.01 -0.50 0.48
N TYR A 71 -14.63 -1.76 0.65
CA TYR A 71 -13.25 -2.20 0.65
C TYR A 71 -13.00 -3.31 -0.37
N SER A 72 -12.30 -2.98 -1.42
CA SER A 72 -11.77 -3.95 -2.40
C SER A 72 -10.53 -3.37 -3.09
N MET A 73 -9.74 -4.21 -3.76
CA MET A 73 -8.60 -3.74 -4.55
C MET A 73 -9.03 -2.73 -5.60
N GLN A 74 -10.17 -2.99 -6.27
CA GLN A 74 -10.70 -2.07 -7.27
C GLN A 74 -11.08 -0.72 -6.67
N GLN A 75 -11.76 -0.69 -5.51
CA GLN A 75 -12.12 0.57 -4.83
C GLN A 75 -10.87 1.38 -4.47
N TYR A 76 -9.84 0.72 -3.93
CA TYR A 76 -8.58 1.38 -3.61
C TYR A 76 -7.86 1.90 -4.86
N GLY A 77 -7.88 1.15 -5.97
CA GLY A 77 -7.33 1.62 -7.25
C GLY A 77 -8.08 2.85 -7.78
N GLU A 78 -9.40 2.85 -7.69
CA GLU A 78 -10.25 4.00 -8.05
C GLU A 78 -10.01 5.22 -7.13
N ASP A 79 -9.74 5.01 -5.83
CA ASP A 79 -9.37 6.08 -4.91
C ASP A 79 -8.00 6.70 -5.29
N VAL A 80 -7.03 5.89 -5.75
CA VAL A 80 -5.74 6.39 -6.27
C VAL A 80 -5.95 7.23 -7.53
N LEU A 81 -6.77 6.78 -8.47
CA LEU A 81 -7.08 7.54 -9.69
C LEU A 81 -7.78 8.87 -9.35
N ALA A 82 -8.75 8.84 -8.44
CA ALA A 82 -9.42 10.05 -7.96
C ALA A 82 -8.46 11.02 -7.24
N LEU A 83 -7.44 10.51 -6.56
CA LEU A 83 -6.37 11.33 -5.97
C LEU A 83 -5.54 12.01 -7.06
N LEU A 84 -5.18 11.31 -8.14
CA LEU A 84 -4.49 11.91 -9.28
C LEU A 84 -5.33 13.03 -9.91
N ASP A 85 -6.64 12.80 -10.11
CA ASP A 85 -7.55 13.80 -10.65
C ASP A 85 -7.66 15.02 -9.74
N HIS A 86 -7.80 14.80 -8.41
CA HIS A 86 -7.85 15.88 -7.41
C HIS A 86 -6.59 16.76 -7.43
N LEU A 87 -5.43 16.15 -7.66
CA LEU A 87 -4.13 16.85 -7.68
C LEU A 87 -3.74 17.39 -9.06
N GLY A 88 -4.57 17.16 -10.09
CA GLY A 88 -4.27 17.56 -11.47
C GLY A 88 -3.06 16.82 -12.06
N ILE A 89 -2.80 15.59 -11.61
CA ILE A 89 -1.69 14.77 -12.08
C ILE A 89 -2.18 13.89 -13.22
N GLU A 90 -1.65 14.11 -14.41
CA GLU A 90 -2.04 13.33 -15.60
C GLU A 90 -1.50 11.91 -15.53
N GLN A 91 -0.24 11.73 -15.15
CA GLN A 91 0.43 10.43 -15.08
C GLN A 91 1.41 10.40 -13.88
N ALA A 92 1.46 9.28 -13.17
CA ALA A 92 2.36 9.09 -12.03
C ALA A 92 3.00 7.69 -12.03
N VAL A 93 4.12 7.55 -11.32
CA VAL A 93 4.59 6.25 -10.85
C VAL A 93 3.70 5.83 -9.68
N ILE A 94 3.12 4.64 -9.74
CA ILE A 94 2.26 4.09 -8.69
C ILE A 94 2.97 2.92 -8.02
N GLY A 95 3.07 2.97 -6.71
CA GLY A 95 3.72 1.91 -5.97
C GLY A 95 3.11 1.66 -4.61
N GLY A 96 3.65 0.66 -3.94
CA GLY A 96 3.23 0.33 -2.59
C GLY A 96 3.81 -0.96 -2.05
N THR A 97 3.44 -1.24 -0.82
CA THR A 97 3.92 -2.41 -0.07
C THR A 97 2.75 -3.37 0.19
N SER A 98 2.90 -4.65 -0.11
CA SER A 98 1.91 -5.69 0.18
C SER A 98 0.54 -5.35 -0.42
N LEU A 99 -0.48 -5.07 0.38
CA LEU A 99 -1.77 -4.54 -0.08
C LEU A 99 -1.57 -3.39 -1.08
N GLY A 100 -0.69 -2.44 -0.77
CA GLY A 100 -0.41 -1.29 -1.63
C GLY A 100 0.21 -1.67 -2.97
N ALA A 101 1.05 -2.71 -3.03
CA ALA A 101 1.58 -3.24 -4.29
C ALA A 101 0.45 -3.79 -5.18
N ASN A 102 -0.52 -4.46 -4.57
CA ASN A 102 -1.68 -4.99 -5.30
C ASN A 102 -2.65 -3.87 -5.75
N VAL A 103 -2.78 -2.81 -4.93
CA VAL A 103 -3.51 -1.59 -5.33
C VAL A 103 -2.84 -0.92 -6.53
N ALA A 104 -1.50 -0.86 -6.57
CA ALA A 104 -0.77 -0.33 -7.72
C ALA A 104 -1.04 -1.13 -9.00
N LEU A 105 -1.01 -2.48 -8.93
CA LEU A 105 -1.40 -3.35 -10.05
C LEU A 105 -2.84 -3.10 -10.49
N GLU A 106 -3.76 -2.98 -9.55
CA GLU A 106 -5.17 -2.72 -9.85
C GLU A 106 -5.36 -1.35 -10.53
N THR A 107 -4.67 -0.31 -10.02
CA THR A 107 -4.68 1.03 -10.62
C THR A 107 -4.20 1.00 -12.07
N ALA A 108 -3.12 0.26 -12.36
CA ALA A 108 -2.59 0.12 -13.70
C ALA A 108 -3.54 -0.64 -14.65
N VAL A 109 -4.26 -1.64 -14.14
CA VAL A 109 -5.28 -2.37 -14.93
C VAL A 109 -6.49 -1.49 -15.21
N LEU A 110 -6.93 -0.68 -14.24
CA LEU A 110 -8.08 0.22 -14.39
C LEU A 110 -7.81 1.36 -15.37
N ALA A 111 -6.60 1.93 -15.34
CA ALA A 111 -6.25 3.09 -16.15
C ALA A 111 -4.75 3.05 -16.53
N PRO A 112 -4.34 2.20 -17.48
CA PRO A 112 -2.93 2.02 -17.83
C PRO A 112 -2.25 3.32 -18.28
N ASP A 113 -2.96 4.20 -18.96
CA ASP A 113 -2.43 5.48 -19.44
C ASP A 113 -2.13 6.49 -18.31
N ARG A 114 -2.68 6.26 -17.11
CA ARG A 114 -2.44 7.10 -15.91
C ARG A 114 -1.23 6.64 -15.11
N VAL A 115 -0.68 5.45 -15.44
CA VAL A 115 0.44 4.83 -14.72
C VAL A 115 1.68 4.82 -15.59
N ARG A 116 2.68 5.59 -15.18
CA ARG A 116 3.96 5.68 -15.89
C ARG A 116 4.84 4.47 -15.65
N ALA A 117 4.89 4.01 -14.41
CA ALA A 117 5.64 2.83 -13.99
C ALA A 117 5.08 2.30 -12.67
N LEU A 118 5.47 1.10 -12.29
CA LEU A 118 5.06 0.44 -11.04
C LEU A 118 6.25 0.20 -10.10
N VAL A 119 6.00 0.33 -8.78
CA VAL A 119 6.95 -0.05 -7.73
C VAL A 119 6.25 -0.98 -6.75
N LEU A 120 6.55 -2.27 -6.83
CA LEU A 120 5.85 -3.34 -6.13
C LEU A 120 6.74 -3.98 -5.07
N GLU A 121 6.56 -3.61 -3.80
CA GLU A 121 7.24 -4.26 -2.69
C GLU A 121 6.36 -5.32 -2.07
N MET A 122 6.84 -6.57 -2.00
CA MET A 122 6.11 -7.70 -1.40
C MET A 122 4.69 -7.89 -1.97
N PRO A 123 4.50 -7.97 -3.30
CA PRO A 123 3.18 -8.21 -3.88
C PRO A 123 2.60 -9.53 -3.36
N VAL A 124 1.28 -9.57 -3.20
CA VAL A 124 0.53 -10.73 -2.68
C VAL A 124 -0.21 -11.40 -3.83
N LEU A 125 0.15 -12.63 -4.15
CA LEU A 125 -0.54 -13.46 -5.11
C LEU A 125 -1.06 -14.74 -4.44
N GLU A 126 -1.31 -15.76 -5.25
CA GLU A 126 -1.93 -17.00 -4.79
C GLU A 126 -1.05 -17.79 -3.80
N ASN A 127 0.28 -17.70 -3.88
CA ASN A 127 1.18 -18.43 -2.95
C ASN A 127 1.19 -17.80 -1.54
N ALA A 128 0.88 -16.50 -1.42
CA ALA A 128 0.76 -15.83 -0.14
C ALA A 128 -0.57 -16.14 0.59
N LEU A 129 -1.62 -16.58 -0.13
CA LEU A 129 -2.96 -16.74 0.44
C LEU A 129 -3.03 -17.63 1.69
N PRO A 130 -2.35 -18.80 1.76
CA PRO A 130 -2.38 -19.63 2.97
C PRO A 130 -1.79 -18.91 4.19
N ALA A 131 -0.66 -18.23 4.03
CA ALA A 131 0.00 -17.48 5.10
C ALA A 131 -0.81 -16.24 5.50
N ALA A 132 -1.34 -15.50 4.54
CA ALA A 132 -2.23 -14.37 4.78
C ALA A 132 -3.51 -14.83 5.53
N ALA A 133 -4.13 -15.93 5.12
CA ALA A 133 -5.28 -16.50 5.79
C ALA A 133 -4.95 -16.90 7.24
N ALA A 134 -3.81 -17.58 7.45
CA ALA A 134 -3.37 -17.96 8.80
C ALA A 134 -3.13 -16.74 9.71
N ALA A 135 -2.69 -15.60 9.15
CA ALA A 135 -2.48 -14.37 9.91
C ALA A 135 -3.78 -13.58 10.16
N PHE A 136 -4.61 -13.40 9.15
CA PHE A 136 -5.72 -12.45 9.19
C PHE A 136 -7.08 -13.05 9.52
N VAL A 137 -7.33 -14.35 9.25
CA VAL A 137 -8.61 -14.99 9.62
C VAL A 137 -8.80 -15.09 11.14
N PRO A 138 -7.81 -15.52 11.96
CA PRO A 138 -7.95 -15.48 13.41
C PRO A 138 -8.18 -14.07 13.94
N LEU A 139 -7.53 -13.07 13.35
CA LEU A 139 -7.71 -11.67 13.71
C LEU A 139 -9.14 -11.19 13.41
N ALA A 140 -9.68 -11.49 12.22
CA ALA A 140 -11.05 -11.17 11.86
C ALA A 140 -12.06 -11.85 12.79
N LEU A 141 -11.83 -13.13 13.14
CA LEU A 141 -12.67 -13.85 14.11
C LEU A 141 -12.61 -13.22 15.50
N ALA A 142 -11.42 -12.84 15.98
CA ALA A 142 -11.25 -12.16 17.26
C ALA A 142 -12.00 -10.83 17.31
N LEU A 143 -11.90 -10.02 16.24
CA LEU A 143 -12.64 -8.76 16.11
C LEU A 143 -14.16 -9.00 16.09
N ARG A 144 -14.63 -10.04 15.41
CA ARG A 144 -16.06 -10.38 15.29
C ARG A 144 -16.66 -10.80 16.62
N VAL A 145 -15.96 -11.65 17.40
CA VAL A 145 -16.44 -12.17 18.68
C VAL A 145 -16.27 -11.14 19.81
N SER A 146 -15.20 -10.36 19.80
CA SER A 146 -14.78 -9.50 20.91
C SER A 146 -14.80 -8.00 20.57
N HIS A 147 -15.61 -7.55 19.60
CA HIS A 147 -15.61 -6.15 19.16
C HIS A 147 -15.76 -5.13 20.30
N ARG A 148 -16.57 -5.43 21.34
CA ARG A 148 -16.76 -4.56 22.52
C ARG A 148 -15.48 -4.46 23.35
N SER A 149 -14.83 -5.58 23.61
CA SER A 149 -13.56 -5.61 24.35
C SER A 149 -12.45 -4.93 23.55
N MET A 150 -12.40 -5.14 22.24
CA MET A 150 -11.45 -4.48 21.34
C MET A 150 -11.69 -2.96 21.27
N ALA A 151 -12.93 -2.50 21.35
CA ALA A 151 -13.25 -1.07 21.45
C ALA A 151 -12.69 -0.44 22.73
N VAL A 152 -12.73 -1.16 23.86
CA VAL A 152 -12.10 -0.71 25.11
C VAL A 152 -10.58 -0.66 24.96
N VAL A 153 -9.97 -1.70 24.38
CA VAL A 153 -8.52 -1.73 24.07
C VAL A 153 -8.15 -0.55 23.17
N ALA A 154 -8.89 -0.31 22.10
CA ALA A 154 -8.66 0.82 21.21
C ALA A 154 -8.72 2.17 21.92
N LYS A 155 -9.69 2.35 22.82
CA LYS A 155 -9.82 3.57 23.64
C LYS A 155 -8.62 3.78 24.56
N ILE A 156 -8.09 2.70 25.16
CA ILE A 156 -6.89 2.75 26.01
C ILE A 156 -5.66 3.04 25.14
N MET A 157 -5.49 2.33 24.04
CA MET A 157 -4.33 2.47 23.14
C MET A 157 -4.24 3.87 22.50
N ARG A 158 -5.38 4.52 22.24
CA ARG A 158 -5.39 5.93 21.77
C ARG A 158 -4.79 6.92 22.77
N ARG A 159 -4.73 6.56 24.09
CA ARG A 159 -4.11 7.39 25.13
C ARG A 159 -2.62 7.12 25.32
N VAL A 160 -2.11 6.00 24.79
CA VAL A 160 -0.67 5.69 24.85
C VAL A 160 0.08 6.65 23.94
N PRO A 161 1.08 7.40 24.43
CA PRO A 161 1.88 8.30 23.60
C PRO A 161 2.58 7.54 22.49
N ARG A 162 2.75 8.20 21.35
CA ARG A 162 3.58 7.68 20.26
C ARG A 162 5.04 7.88 20.63
N SER A 163 5.86 6.82 20.47
CA SER A 163 7.25 6.82 20.91
C SER A 163 8.24 6.43 19.82
N HIS A 164 7.89 5.46 18.99
CA HIS A 164 8.76 4.93 17.96
C HIS A 164 7.97 4.51 16.72
N LEU A 165 8.36 5.00 15.54
CA LEU A 165 7.60 4.84 14.30
C LEU A 165 7.16 3.39 14.01
N LEU A 166 8.07 2.41 14.13
CA LEU A 166 7.77 1.00 13.84
C LEU A 166 6.80 0.41 14.87
N VAL A 167 7.04 0.68 16.16
CA VAL A 167 6.16 0.22 17.25
C VAL A 167 4.79 0.86 17.13
N ASP A 168 4.77 2.16 16.86
CA ASP A 168 3.52 2.91 16.70
C ASP A 168 2.71 2.43 15.50
N THR A 169 3.35 2.10 14.39
CA THR A 169 2.67 1.55 13.20
C THR A 169 2.00 0.20 13.53
N MET A 170 2.67 -0.67 14.29
CA MET A 170 2.09 -1.94 14.73
C MET A 170 0.94 -1.75 15.74
N ILE A 171 1.11 -0.82 16.70
CA ILE A 171 0.10 -0.54 17.73
C ILE A 171 -1.09 0.25 17.15
N ASP A 172 -0.91 1.02 16.10
CA ASP A 172 -1.97 1.82 15.50
C ASP A 172 -3.15 0.99 14.98
N PHE A 173 -2.92 -0.27 14.63
CA PHE A 173 -4.01 -1.21 14.39
C PHE A 173 -4.93 -1.34 15.62
N LEU A 174 -4.36 -1.46 16.82
CA LEU A 174 -5.11 -1.57 18.08
C LEU A 174 -5.81 -0.26 18.48
N ARG A 175 -5.40 0.87 17.90
CA ARG A 175 -6.00 2.20 18.13
C ARG A 175 -7.20 2.48 17.26
N ARG A 176 -7.41 1.69 16.19
CA ARG A 176 -8.49 1.87 15.22
C ARG A 176 -9.85 1.44 15.76
N ASP A 177 -10.88 1.81 15.02
CA ASP A 177 -12.22 1.28 15.23
C ASP A 177 -12.22 -0.22 14.85
N PRO A 178 -12.53 -1.13 15.80
CA PRO A 178 -12.51 -2.55 15.50
C PRO A 178 -13.60 -2.98 14.52
N VAL A 179 -14.72 -2.25 14.42
CA VAL A 179 -15.79 -2.54 13.45
C VAL A 179 -15.31 -2.20 12.02
N ALA A 180 -14.69 -1.04 11.87
CA ALA A 180 -14.10 -0.66 10.58
C ALA A 180 -12.94 -1.59 10.19
N SER A 181 -12.08 -1.97 11.15
CA SER A 181 -10.98 -2.92 10.90
C SER A 181 -11.49 -4.28 10.45
N LEU A 182 -12.60 -4.77 11.04
CA LEU A 182 -13.26 -6.00 10.60
C LEU A 182 -13.85 -5.83 9.20
N ALA A 183 -14.50 -4.71 8.89
CA ALA A 183 -15.06 -4.44 7.57
C ALA A 183 -13.97 -4.41 6.48
N VAL A 184 -12.80 -3.82 6.77
CA VAL A 184 -11.62 -3.87 5.88
C VAL A 184 -11.18 -5.32 5.64
N LEU A 185 -11.00 -6.10 6.71
CA LEU A 185 -10.57 -7.49 6.58
C LEU A 185 -11.59 -8.34 5.80
N ASP A 186 -12.88 -8.21 6.11
CA ASP A 186 -13.93 -8.93 5.40
C ASP A 186 -13.96 -8.55 3.91
N GLY A 187 -13.90 -7.26 3.58
CA GLY A 187 -13.87 -6.80 2.18
C GLY A 187 -12.71 -7.36 1.38
N LEU A 188 -11.53 -7.50 2.00
CA LEU A 188 -10.35 -8.05 1.35
C LEU A 188 -10.32 -9.59 1.34
N ILE A 189 -10.79 -10.26 2.40
CA ILE A 189 -10.84 -11.74 2.47
C ILE A 189 -11.84 -12.30 1.46
N PHE A 190 -13.01 -11.65 1.29
CA PHE A 190 -14.03 -12.07 0.34
C PHE A 190 -13.85 -11.48 -1.06
N GLY A 191 -12.92 -10.53 -1.22
CA GLY A 191 -12.55 -9.94 -2.50
C GLY A 191 -11.43 -10.69 -3.22
N ARG A 192 -11.11 -10.25 -4.43
CA ARG A 192 -9.90 -10.71 -5.11
C ARG A 192 -8.67 -9.99 -4.54
N VAL A 193 -7.57 -10.71 -4.41
CA VAL A 193 -6.30 -10.18 -3.86
C VAL A 193 -5.51 -9.38 -4.90
N ALA A 194 -5.55 -9.80 -6.17
CA ALA A 194 -4.83 -9.18 -7.27
C ALA A 194 -5.68 -9.21 -8.55
N PRO A 195 -5.37 -8.39 -9.57
CA PRO A 195 -5.99 -8.51 -10.88
C PRO A 195 -5.79 -9.90 -11.48
N PRO A 196 -6.71 -10.36 -12.36
CA PRO A 196 -6.54 -11.62 -13.09
C PRO A 196 -5.21 -11.68 -13.86
N ILE A 197 -4.66 -12.88 -14.03
CA ILE A 197 -3.35 -13.08 -14.66
C ILE A 197 -3.28 -12.47 -16.08
N GLU A 198 -4.36 -12.57 -16.83
CA GLU A 198 -4.45 -12.04 -18.21
C GLU A 198 -4.37 -10.50 -18.18
N ALA A 199 -5.02 -9.87 -17.22
CA ALA A 199 -4.97 -8.42 -17.05
C ALA A 199 -3.57 -7.96 -16.61
N ARG A 200 -2.91 -8.70 -15.70
CA ARG A 200 -1.54 -8.40 -15.29
C ARG A 200 -0.56 -8.53 -16.46
N ARG A 201 -0.67 -9.60 -17.26
CA ARG A 201 0.18 -9.83 -18.46
C ARG A 201 0.00 -8.79 -19.56
N ALA A 202 -1.11 -8.09 -19.58
CA ALA A 202 -1.38 -7.01 -20.53
C ALA A 202 -0.72 -5.68 -20.12
N LEU A 203 -0.18 -5.58 -18.88
CA LEU A 203 0.51 -4.38 -18.42
C LEU A 203 1.87 -4.25 -19.09
N ALA A 204 2.13 -3.08 -19.67
CA ALA A 204 3.36 -2.74 -20.37
C ALA A 204 4.25 -1.76 -19.59
N GLN A 205 3.79 -1.30 -18.43
CA GLN A 205 4.51 -0.32 -17.62
C GLN A 205 5.82 -0.91 -17.07
N PRO A 206 6.95 -0.18 -17.18
CA PRO A 206 8.18 -0.53 -16.48
C PRO A 206 7.88 -0.79 -15.00
N THR A 207 8.39 -1.87 -14.45
CA THR A 207 8.03 -2.29 -13.09
C THR A 207 9.27 -2.67 -12.28
N LEU A 208 9.47 -2.00 -11.15
CA LEU A 208 10.41 -2.42 -10.10
C LEU A 208 9.69 -3.32 -9.12
N VAL A 209 10.16 -4.55 -8.99
CA VAL A 209 9.65 -5.53 -8.01
C VAL A 209 10.69 -5.74 -6.91
N ILE A 210 10.30 -5.60 -5.65
CA ILE A 210 11.18 -5.83 -4.49
C ILE A 210 10.64 -7.02 -3.71
N GLY A 211 11.34 -8.15 -3.77
CA GLY A 211 10.99 -9.39 -3.09
C GLY A 211 11.86 -9.65 -1.86
N HIS A 212 11.31 -10.29 -0.84
CA HIS A 212 11.95 -10.58 0.44
C HIS A 212 12.01 -12.11 0.68
N PRO A 213 13.18 -12.76 0.57
CA PRO A 213 13.27 -14.24 0.58
C PRO A 213 12.82 -14.90 1.88
N ALA A 214 12.93 -14.20 3.01
CA ALA A 214 12.62 -14.74 4.34
C ALA A 214 11.33 -14.16 4.93
N ASP A 215 10.41 -13.66 4.11
CA ASP A 215 9.13 -13.14 4.58
C ASP A 215 8.15 -14.29 4.84
N PRO A 216 7.58 -14.40 6.07
CA PRO A 216 6.67 -15.48 6.40
C PRO A 216 5.27 -15.32 5.79
N ILE A 217 4.91 -14.11 5.33
CA ILE A 217 3.57 -13.79 4.79
C ILE A 217 3.63 -13.62 3.27
N HIS A 218 4.72 -13.00 2.76
CA HIS A 218 4.89 -12.66 1.34
C HIS A 218 5.99 -13.54 0.73
N PRO A 219 5.67 -14.77 0.27
CA PRO A 219 6.67 -15.66 -0.27
C PRO A 219 7.34 -15.03 -1.51
N PHE A 220 8.65 -15.15 -1.59
CA PHE A 220 9.44 -14.61 -2.71
C PHE A 220 8.92 -15.09 -4.08
N SER A 221 8.32 -16.28 -4.12
CA SER A 221 7.72 -16.86 -5.32
C SER A 221 6.61 -15.99 -5.95
N ASP A 222 5.92 -15.15 -5.16
CA ASP A 222 4.93 -14.22 -5.69
C ASP A 222 5.61 -13.02 -6.37
N SER A 223 6.70 -12.49 -5.79
CA SER A 223 7.52 -11.45 -6.42
C SER A 223 8.17 -11.93 -7.72
N ASP A 224 8.75 -13.14 -7.70
CA ASP A 224 9.35 -13.79 -8.86
C ASP A 224 8.30 -14.11 -9.95
N ARG A 225 7.08 -14.45 -9.55
CA ARG A 225 5.96 -14.67 -10.47
C ARG A 225 5.53 -13.36 -11.16
N ILE A 226 5.35 -12.28 -10.42
CA ILE A 226 5.05 -10.96 -11.01
C ILE A 226 6.14 -10.56 -12.00
N ALA A 227 7.41 -10.75 -11.64
CA ALA A 227 8.52 -10.43 -12.52
C ALA A 227 8.53 -11.23 -13.83
N ARG A 228 7.93 -12.41 -13.84
CA ARG A 228 7.76 -13.24 -15.06
C ARG A 228 6.46 -12.96 -15.83
N GLU A 229 5.45 -12.44 -15.16
CA GLU A 229 4.14 -12.15 -15.78
C GLU A 229 4.15 -10.82 -16.54
N LEU A 230 4.87 -9.81 -16.02
CA LEU A 230 4.93 -8.47 -16.63
C LEU A 230 6.05 -8.40 -17.68
N ALA A 231 5.84 -7.56 -18.70
CA ALA A 231 6.73 -7.51 -19.87
C ALA A 231 8.07 -6.84 -19.59
N ASP A 232 8.09 -5.79 -18.76
CA ASP A 232 9.28 -5.00 -18.44
C ASP A 232 9.44 -4.91 -16.92
N THR A 233 10.31 -5.75 -16.37
CA THR A 233 10.49 -5.85 -14.91
C THR A 233 11.95 -5.87 -14.49
N HIS A 234 12.22 -5.15 -13.41
CA HIS A 234 13.47 -5.23 -12.66
C HIS A 234 13.18 -5.83 -11.28
N LEU A 235 13.62 -7.07 -11.04
CA LEU A 235 13.43 -7.76 -9.76
C LEU A 235 14.64 -7.56 -8.85
N VAL A 236 14.42 -6.96 -7.70
CA VAL A 236 15.42 -6.74 -6.66
C VAL A 236 15.13 -7.64 -5.47
N THR A 237 16.12 -8.39 -5.03
CA THR A 237 16.04 -9.22 -3.82
C THR A 237 16.51 -8.41 -2.63
N ALA A 238 15.63 -8.14 -1.68
CA ALA A 238 15.97 -7.51 -0.41
C ALA A 238 16.68 -8.50 0.52
N SER A 239 17.58 -8.01 1.36
CA SER A 239 18.32 -8.84 2.32
C SER A 239 17.48 -9.26 3.53
N SER A 240 16.41 -8.53 3.83
CA SER A 240 15.45 -8.83 4.90
C SER A 240 14.16 -8.03 4.72
N ILE A 241 13.08 -8.47 5.38
CA ILE A 241 11.78 -7.76 5.40
C ILE A 241 11.86 -6.34 5.98
N ALA A 242 12.91 -6.06 6.74
CA ALA A 242 13.12 -4.76 7.38
C ALA A 242 14.15 -3.88 6.65
N GLU A 243 14.80 -4.37 5.58
CA GLU A 243 15.90 -3.65 4.93
C GLU A 243 15.49 -2.23 4.58
N TRP A 244 14.41 -2.05 3.86
CA TRP A 244 13.98 -0.72 3.40
C TRP A 244 13.59 0.22 4.55
N ARG A 245 13.27 -0.31 5.75
CA ARG A 245 12.89 0.48 6.93
C ARG A 245 14.06 0.80 7.85
N ILE A 246 15.07 -0.06 7.89
CA ILE A 246 16.19 0.04 8.84
C ILE A 246 17.49 0.45 8.14
N ARG A 247 17.76 -0.05 6.93
CA ARG A 247 18.97 0.20 6.13
C ARG A 247 18.61 0.51 4.67
N PRO A 248 17.89 1.62 4.41
CA PRO A 248 17.25 1.86 3.12
C PRO A 248 18.22 2.14 1.96
N SER A 249 19.47 2.54 2.23
CA SER A 249 20.38 3.15 1.25
C SER A 249 20.52 2.38 -0.07
N ARG A 250 20.57 1.04 -0.01
CA ARG A 250 20.68 0.21 -1.22
C ARG A 250 19.38 0.21 -2.03
N LEU A 251 18.26 -0.06 -1.36
CA LEU A 251 16.94 -0.09 -2.03
C LEU A 251 16.50 1.30 -2.48
N ASP A 252 16.88 2.36 -1.76
CA ASP A 252 16.67 3.74 -2.19
C ASP A 252 17.49 4.06 -3.46
N ALA A 253 18.71 3.51 -3.58
CA ALA A 253 19.53 3.66 -4.79
C ALA A 253 18.88 2.93 -5.98
N GLU A 254 18.48 1.66 -5.80
CA GLU A 254 17.78 0.87 -6.83
C GLU A 254 16.50 1.60 -7.32
N LEU A 255 15.72 2.11 -6.39
CA LEU A 255 14.51 2.86 -6.73
C LEU A 255 14.84 4.15 -7.48
N ARG A 256 15.84 4.91 -7.02
CA ARG A 256 16.24 6.15 -7.69
C ARG A 256 16.70 5.88 -9.12
N ASP A 257 17.57 4.89 -9.32
CA ASP A 257 18.07 4.54 -10.66
C ASP A 257 16.92 4.11 -11.57
N PHE A 258 15.95 3.35 -11.06
CA PHE A 258 14.71 3.01 -11.77
C PHE A 258 13.89 4.26 -12.11
N LEU A 259 13.67 5.15 -11.15
CA LEU A 259 12.90 6.39 -11.38
C LEU A 259 13.58 7.31 -12.38
N ASP A 260 14.89 7.46 -12.32
CA ASP A 260 15.65 8.25 -13.30
C ASP A 260 15.49 7.68 -14.71
N HIS A 261 15.49 6.35 -14.86
CA HIS A 261 15.25 5.70 -16.15
C HIS A 261 13.84 5.95 -16.69
N VAL A 262 12.80 5.82 -15.86
CA VAL A 262 11.40 5.98 -16.32
C VAL A 262 10.99 7.45 -16.53
N TRP A 263 11.77 8.40 -16.03
CA TRP A 263 11.54 9.83 -16.21
C TRP A 263 12.54 10.47 -17.22
N ALA A 264 13.47 9.70 -17.78
CA ALA A 264 14.34 10.16 -18.85
C ALA A 264 13.57 10.30 -20.16
#